data_faeb7fef1c1509ce7285e4652f1d98a9
#
_entry.id   faeb7fef1c1509ce7285e4652f1d98a9
#
_cell.length_a   1.000
_cell.length_b   1.000
_cell.length_c   1.000
_cell.angle_alpha   90.00
_cell.angle_beta   90.00
_cell.angle_gamma   90.00
#
_symmetry.space_group_name_H-M   'P 1'
#
loop_
_entity.id
_entity.type
_entity.pdbx_description
1 polymer ?
#
loop_
_entity_poly.entity_id
_entity_poly.type
_entity_poly.pdbx_seq_one_letter_code
_entity_poly.pdbx_strand_id
1 'polypeptide(L)'
;MTDFDVIVVGGGPAGSMAAEAAAKGGAKTLLLEKDRDIGYPVRCGEGVGASGLKQFIDPDPQWIAATISRVRMRSPDNTKVDFGMKDAGYVLHRRLFDYALANRAGQAGAEIQTRAYVDGLIVEDDVVRGVKYQYMGENRTLTTKIVIAADGVESRVGRMAGMRTATKLRDMDSGYQATVGNVDIDQEMIDFFIGSNWAPGGYLWIFPKGNGMANIGLGVNGKVAKDFSAHDLTHKFL
;
A
#
# COMPACT_ATOMS: atom_id res chain seq x y z
N MET A 1 4.88 14.07 31.53
CA MET A 1 5.85 13.39 30.61
C MET A 1 5.02 12.54 29.70
N THR A 2 5.23 12.56 28.37
CA THR A 2 4.48 11.71 27.41
C THR A 2 5.07 10.30 27.38
N ASP A 3 4.24 9.30 27.02
CA ASP A 3 4.68 7.90 26.88
C ASP A 3 5.68 7.73 25.72
N PHE A 4 5.42 8.46 24.61
CA PHE A 4 6.28 8.51 23.42
C PHE A 4 6.47 9.94 22.92
N ASP A 5 7.50 10.19 22.14
CA ASP A 5 7.66 11.46 21.43
C ASP A 5 6.83 11.45 20.14
N VAL A 6 6.83 10.31 19.42
CA VAL A 6 6.11 10.11 18.16
C VAL A 6 5.35 8.80 18.20
N ILE A 7 4.06 8.85 17.85
CA ILE A 7 3.26 7.66 17.55
C ILE A 7 2.88 7.70 16.08
N VAL A 8 3.26 6.65 15.34
CA VAL A 8 2.91 6.45 13.91
C VAL A 8 1.76 5.45 13.84
N VAL A 9 0.71 5.80 13.12
CA VAL A 9 -0.47 4.95 12.94
C VAL A 9 -0.51 4.40 11.53
N GLY A 10 -0.36 3.07 11.40
CA GLY A 10 -0.30 2.31 10.16
C GLY A 10 1.11 1.80 9.83
N GLY A 11 1.24 0.48 9.68
CA GLY A 11 2.52 -0.23 9.41
C GLY A 11 2.83 -0.46 7.94
N GLY A 12 2.15 0.24 7.02
CA GLY A 12 2.48 0.21 5.60
C GLY A 12 3.80 0.95 5.29
N PRO A 13 4.19 1.05 4.00
CA PRO A 13 5.46 1.67 3.61
C PRO A 13 5.66 3.07 4.16
N ALA A 14 4.63 3.92 4.10
CA ALA A 14 4.70 5.30 4.58
C ALA A 14 4.96 5.36 6.10
N GLY A 15 4.21 4.56 6.88
CA GLY A 15 4.36 4.55 8.34
C GLY A 15 5.68 3.94 8.80
N SER A 16 6.10 2.85 8.19
CA SER A 16 7.40 2.21 8.49
C SER A 16 8.56 3.16 8.23
N MET A 17 8.55 3.88 7.09
CA MET A 17 9.56 4.88 6.76
C MET A 17 9.52 6.09 7.72
N ALA A 18 8.33 6.54 8.11
CA ALA A 18 8.17 7.63 9.07
C ALA A 18 8.70 7.22 10.45
N ALA A 19 8.40 6.00 10.90
CA ALA A 19 8.88 5.47 12.17
C ALA A 19 10.40 5.30 12.17
N GLU A 20 10.99 4.80 11.08
CA GLU A 20 12.44 4.70 10.92
C GLU A 20 13.11 6.08 11.02
N ALA A 21 12.57 7.08 10.31
CA ALA A 21 13.12 8.43 10.31
C ALA A 21 13.03 9.09 11.69
N ALA A 22 11.90 8.95 12.38
CA ALA A 22 11.70 9.49 13.72
C ALA A 22 12.66 8.85 14.74
N ALA A 23 12.79 7.52 14.72
CA ALA A 23 13.69 6.79 15.60
C ALA A 23 15.18 7.13 15.35
N LYS A 24 15.59 7.22 14.06
CA LYS A 24 16.94 7.69 13.70
C LYS A 24 17.22 9.11 14.18
N GLY A 25 16.19 9.96 14.24
CA GLY A 25 16.27 11.32 14.80
C GLY A 25 16.35 11.36 16.33
N GLY A 26 16.34 10.20 17.01
CA GLY A 26 16.43 10.08 18.47
C GLY A 26 15.10 10.23 19.21
N ALA A 27 13.98 10.28 18.49
CA ALA A 27 12.65 10.32 19.10
C ALA A 27 12.25 8.93 19.63
N LYS A 28 11.69 8.86 20.86
CA LYS A 28 11.03 7.66 21.36
C LYS A 28 9.78 7.40 20.53
N THR A 29 9.85 6.43 19.63
CA THR A 29 8.87 6.20 18.58
C THR A 29 8.13 4.88 18.76
N LEU A 30 6.79 4.91 18.60
CA LEU A 30 5.93 3.73 18.54
C LEU A 30 5.18 3.71 17.19
N LEU A 31 5.20 2.57 16.50
CA LEU A 31 4.38 2.29 15.34
C LEU A 31 3.26 1.33 15.74
N LEU A 32 2.01 1.73 15.49
CA LEU A 32 0.81 0.94 15.74
C LEU A 32 0.21 0.45 14.41
N GLU A 33 0.08 -0.87 14.26
CA GLU A 33 -0.56 -1.50 13.10
C GLU A 33 -1.77 -2.33 13.54
N LYS A 34 -2.92 -2.13 12.86
CA LYS A 34 -4.18 -2.81 13.19
C LYS A 34 -4.17 -4.30 12.87
N ASP A 35 -3.53 -4.67 11.76
CA ASP A 35 -3.49 -6.04 11.30
C ASP A 35 -2.48 -6.89 12.12
N ARG A 36 -2.61 -8.20 12.04
CA ARG A 36 -1.71 -9.12 12.76
C ARG A 36 -0.30 -9.07 12.23
N ASP A 37 -0.19 -9.00 10.91
CA ASP A 37 1.08 -9.06 10.21
C ASP A 37 1.23 -7.80 9.33
N ILE A 38 2.35 -7.11 9.41
CA ILE A 38 2.67 -6.00 8.51
C ILE A 38 2.77 -6.52 7.08
N GLY A 39 2.19 -5.77 6.13
CA GLY A 39 2.13 -6.15 4.72
C GLY A 39 1.04 -7.15 4.36
N TYR A 40 0.15 -7.50 5.27
CA TYR A 40 -0.98 -8.39 5.02
C TYR A 40 -2.28 -7.82 5.59
N PRO A 41 -3.41 -7.90 4.85
CA PRO A 41 -3.54 -8.41 3.47
C PRO A 41 -2.94 -7.44 2.43
N VAL A 42 -2.38 -8.01 1.36
CA VAL A 42 -1.87 -7.22 0.23
C VAL A 42 -3.04 -6.62 -0.56
N ARG A 43 -3.09 -5.29 -0.68
CA ARG A 43 -4.12 -4.55 -1.41
C ARG A 43 -3.47 -3.65 -2.46
N CYS A 44 -2.72 -4.27 -3.38
CA CYS A 44 -1.89 -3.56 -4.34
C CYS A 44 -1.55 -4.46 -5.53
N GLY A 45 -1.42 -3.90 -6.74
CA GLY A 45 -0.86 -4.59 -7.90
C GLY A 45 0.62 -4.97 -7.75
N GLU A 46 1.29 -4.34 -6.78
CA GLU A 46 2.67 -4.60 -6.38
C GLU A 46 3.74 -4.08 -7.35
N GLY A 47 3.35 -3.36 -8.41
CA GLY A 47 4.29 -2.71 -9.32
C GLY A 47 4.86 -1.41 -8.74
N VAL A 48 6.16 -1.16 -8.92
CA VAL A 48 6.83 0.07 -8.51
C VAL A 48 7.90 0.49 -9.52
N GLY A 49 7.98 1.77 -9.82
CA GLY A 49 9.04 2.33 -10.66
C GLY A 49 10.40 2.33 -9.95
N ALA A 50 11.47 1.92 -10.67
CA ALA A 50 12.80 1.81 -10.10
C ALA A 50 13.33 3.15 -9.56
N SER A 51 13.14 4.24 -10.29
CA SER A 51 13.59 5.58 -9.88
C SER A 51 12.92 6.07 -8.61
N GLY A 52 11.63 5.78 -8.43
CA GLY A 52 10.89 6.12 -7.21
C GLY A 52 11.37 5.30 -6.01
N LEU A 53 11.51 3.98 -6.18
CA LEU A 53 11.94 3.10 -5.12
C LEU A 53 13.34 3.42 -4.59
N LYS A 54 14.29 3.62 -5.52
CA LYS A 54 15.72 3.90 -5.21
C LYS A 54 15.95 5.20 -4.45
N GLN A 55 14.97 6.10 -4.36
CA GLN A 55 15.07 7.30 -3.51
C GLN A 55 14.97 6.97 -2.01
N PHE A 56 14.42 5.81 -1.65
CA PHE A 56 14.12 5.46 -0.27
C PHE A 56 14.82 4.18 0.20
N ILE A 57 15.00 3.22 -0.70
CA ILE A 57 15.59 1.92 -0.40
C ILE A 57 16.24 1.31 -1.64
N ASP A 58 17.38 0.68 -1.45
CA ASP A 58 18.03 -0.11 -2.50
C ASP A 58 17.23 -1.39 -2.76
N PRO A 59 17.09 -1.79 -4.04
CA PRO A 59 16.40 -3.03 -4.41
C PRO A 59 17.09 -4.26 -3.78
N ASP A 60 16.28 -5.16 -3.19
CA ASP A 60 16.76 -6.41 -2.59
C ASP A 60 15.98 -7.60 -3.19
N PRO A 61 16.70 -8.62 -3.71
CA PRO A 61 16.09 -9.82 -4.29
C PRO A 61 15.10 -10.55 -3.37
N GLN A 62 15.20 -10.38 -2.05
CA GLN A 62 14.30 -11.05 -1.10
C GLN A 62 12.82 -10.66 -1.27
N TRP A 63 12.56 -9.42 -1.69
CA TRP A 63 11.20 -8.92 -1.87
C TRP A 63 10.88 -8.49 -3.31
N ILE A 64 11.81 -8.66 -4.27
CA ILE A 64 11.54 -8.47 -5.69
C ILE A 64 11.01 -9.78 -6.27
N ALA A 65 9.79 -9.75 -6.83
CA ALA A 65 9.19 -10.88 -7.52
C ALA A 65 9.60 -10.94 -8.99
N ALA A 66 9.67 -9.77 -9.65
CA ALA A 66 10.12 -9.64 -11.03
C ALA A 66 10.77 -8.29 -11.28
N THR A 67 11.80 -8.27 -12.14
CA THR A 67 12.42 -7.04 -12.65
C THR A 67 11.82 -6.74 -14.02
N ILE A 68 11.37 -5.50 -14.21
CA ILE A 68 10.63 -5.07 -15.40
C ILE A 68 11.54 -4.25 -16.29
N SER A 69 11.63 -4.67 -17.55
CA SER A 69 12.36 -3.97 -18.61
C SER A 69 11.44 -3.46 -19.74
N ARG A 70 10.18 -3.89 -19.75
CA ARG A 70 9.21 -3.57 -20.79
C ARG A 70 7.83 -3.31 -20.21
N VAL A 71 7.12 -2.38 -20.85
CA VAL A 71 5.71 -2.10 -20.57
C VAL A 71 4.93 -2.17 -21.87
N ARG A 72 3.83 -2.88 -21.85
CA ARG A 72 2.88 -2.95 -22.96
C ARG A 72 1.59 -2.25 -22.60
N MET A 73 1.09 -1.46 -23.52
CA MET A 73 -0.26 -0.90 -23.45
C MET A 73 -1.12 -1.51 -24.55
N ARG A 74 -2.34 -1.91 -24.20
CA ARG A 74 -3.34 -2.44 -25.12
C ARG A 74 -4.55 -1.53 -25.15
N SER A 75 -4.95 -1.17 -26.36
CA SER A 75 -6.18 -0.40 -26.61
C SER A 75 -7.41 -1.31 -26.70
N PRO A 76 -8.65 -0.75 -26.74
CA PRO A 76 -9.88 -1.53 -26.86
C PRO A 76 -9.99 -2.45 -28.08
N ASP A 77 -9.35 -2.08 -29.19
CA ASP A 77 -9.25 -2.88 -30.41
C ASP A 77 -8.09 -3.90 -30.40
N ASN A 78 -7.44 -4.05 -29.21
CA ASN A 78 -6.29 -4.91 -28.98
C ASN A 78 -5.01 -4.50 -29.74
N THR A 79 -4.93 -3.27 -30.25
CA THR A 79 -3.67 -2.70 -30.74
C THR A 79 -2.67 -2.63 -29.58
N LYS A 80 -1.43 -3.04 -29.81
CA LYS A 80 -0.38 -3.15 -28.81
C LYS A 80 0.70 -2.11 -29.06
N VAL A 81 1.13 -1.43 -28.03
CA VAL A 81 2.30 -0.55 -28.06
C VAL A 81 3.25 -0.98 -26.96
N ASP A 82 4.46 -1.36 -27.33
CA ASP A 82 5.50 -1.82 -26.42
C ASP A 82 6.53 -0.73 -26.20
N PHE A 83 6.85 -0.47 -24.95
CA PHE A 83 7.87 0.46 -24.51
C PHE A 83 8.99 -0.31 -23.82
N GLY A 84 10.20 -0.29 -24.40
CA GLY A 84 11.40 -0.75 -23.74
C GLY A 84 11.91 0.36 -22.82
N MET A 85 12.14 0.03 -21.55
CA MET A 85 12.75 0.94 -20.59
C MET A 85 13.74 0.16 -19.73
N LYS A 86 15.04 0.48 -19.88
CA LYS A 86 16.04 -0.07 -18.97
C LYS A 86 15.71 0.38 -17.54
N ASP A 87 15.67 -0.56 -16.60
CA ASP A 87 15.33 -0.28 -15.20
C ASP A 87 13.95 0.38 -15.04
N ALA A 88 12.93 -0.12 -15.76
CA ALA A 88 11.57 0.41 -15.67
C ALA A 88 11.01 0.32 -14.25
N GLY A 89 11.21 -0.84 -13.60
CA GLY A 89 10.72 -1.04 -12.25
C GLY A 89 10.79 -2.49 -11.79
N TYR A 90 9.99 -2.74 -10.78
CA TYR A 90 9.90 -4.06 -10.15
C TYR A 90 8.43 -4.40 -9.86
N VAL A 91 8.14 -5.69 -9.84
CA VAL A 91 6.96 -6.20 -9.15
C VAL A 91 7.43 -6.81 -7.84
N LEU A 92 6.81 -6.43 -6.75
CA LEU A 92 7.27 -6.76 -5.40
C LEU A 92 6.50 -7.95 -4.81
N HIS A 93 7.10 -8.59 -3.85
CA HIS A 93 6.41 -9.33 -2.80
C HIS A 93 6.11 -8.37 -1.65
N ARG A 94 5.00 -7.62 -1.72
CA ARG A 94 4.63 -6.56 -0.78
C ARG A 94 4.65 -7.00 0.68
N ARG A 95 4.24 -8.23 0.95
CA ARG A 95 4.31 -8.78 2.31
C ARG A 95 5.75 -8.78 2.85
N LEU A 96 6.72 -9.19 2.02
CA LEU A 96 8.14 -9.20 2.41
C LEU A 96 8.73 -7.79 2.41
N PHE A 97 8.36 -6.98 1.43
CA PHE A 97 8.81 -5.59 1.32
C PHE A 97 8.35 -4.74 2.51
N ASP A 98 7.06 -4.76 2.83
CA ASP A 98 6.52 -3.98 3.93
C ASP A 98 7.11 -4.43 5.28
N TYR A 99 7.29 -5.76 5.45
CA TYR A 99 7.98 -6.30 6.62
C TYR A 99 9.45 -5.85 6.71
N ALA A 100 10.18 -5.82 5.57
CA ALA A 100 11.56 -5.33 5.55
C ALA A 100 11.65 -3.86 5.98
N LEU A 101 10.71 -3.00 5.54
CA LEU A 101 10.66 -1.60 5.98
C LEU A 101 10.36 -1.47 7.47
N ALA A 102 9.41 -2.24 7.99
CA ALA A 102 9.11 -2.23 9.42
C ALA A 102 10.29 -2.74 10.26
N ASN A 103 10.98 -3.78 9.78
CA ASN A 103 12.19 -4.31 10.45
C ASN A 103 13.29 -3.24 10.53
N ARG A 104 13.49 -2.45 9.47
CA ARG A 104 14.42 -1.30 9.49
C ARG A 104 14.02 -0.26 10.54
N ALA A 105 12.72 0.03 10.67
CA ALA A 105 12.23 0.93 11.72
C ALA A 105 12.53 0.38 13.12
N GLY A 106 12.31 -0.92 13.34
CA GLY A 106 12.67 -1.59 14.59
C GLY A 106 14.18 -1.56 14.88
N GLN A 107 15.02 -1.82 13.87
CA GLN A 107 16.48 -1.73 14.00
C GLN A 107 16.95 -0.29 14.29
N ALA A 108 16.22 0.73 13.84
CA ALA A 108 16.46 2.13 14.17
C ALA A 108 16.03 2.52 15.58
N GLY A 109 15.36 1.64 16.32
CA GLY A 109 14.91 1.85 17.68
C GLY A 109 13.41 2.17 17.84
N ALA A 110 12.60 2.09 16.79
CA ALA A 110 11.16 2.21 16.91
C ALA A 110 10.56 0.94 17.55
N GLU A 111 9.67 1.13 18.52
CA GLU A 111 8.80 0.06 19.00
C GLU A 111 7.70 -0.20 17.97
N ILE A 112 7.37 -1.48 17.70
CA ILE A 112 6.34 -1.87 16.73
C ILE A 112 5.32 -2.75 17.44
N GLN A 113 4.05 -2.35 17.35
CA GLN A 113 2.95 -3.10 17.92
C GLN A 113 1.89 -3.38 16.85
N THR A 114 1.74 -4.63 16.49
CA THR A 114 0.67 -5.13 15.62
C THR A 114 -0.60 -5.46 16.42
N ARG A 115 -1.74 -5.70 15.75
CA ARG A 115 -3.06 -5.91 16.37
C ARG A 115 -3.51 -4.73 17.23
N ALA A 116 -3.00 -3.54 16.92
CA ALA A 116 -3.22 -2.30 17.64
C ALA A 116 -4.05 -1.35 16.77
N TYR A 117 -5.37 -1.39 16.92
CA TYR A 117 -6.30 -0.60 16.12
C TYR A 117 -6.59 0.74 16.77
N VAL A 118 -6.06 1.82 16.18
CA VAL A 118 -6.35 3.19 16.64
C VAL A 118 -7.75 3.58 16.21
N ASP A 119 -8.63 3.83 17.18
CA ASP A 119 -10.03 4.17 17.00
C ASP A 119 -10.39 5.57 17.50
N GLY A 120 -9.45 6.30 18.11
CA GLY A 120 -9.66 7.66 18.59
C GLY A 120 -8.36 8.42 18.85
N LEU A 121 -8.50 9.74 19.05
CA LEU A 121 -7.42 10.62 19.46
C LEU A 121 -7.73 11.21 20.84
N ILE A 122 -6.68 11.55 21.59
CA ILE A 122 -6.75 12.41 22.76
C ILE A 122 -6.48 13.82 22.26
N VAL A 123 -7.48 14.70 22.40
CA VAL A 123 -7.37 16.10 21.96
C VAL A 123 -7.64 16.99 23.18
N GLU A 124 -6.74 17.93 23.44
CA GLU A 124 -6.82 18.91 24.51
C GLU A 124 -6.46 20.28 23.92
N ASP A 125 -7.32 21.27 24.10
CA ASP A 125 -7.15 22.63 23.58
C ASP A 125 -6.80 22.67 22.08
N ASP A 126 -7.55 21.90 21.27
CA ASP A 126 -7.35 21.72 19.82
C ASP A 126 -5.99 21.12 19.42
N VAL A 127 -5.25 20.55 20.36
CA VAL A 127 -3.98 19.88 20.14
C VAL A 127 -4.12 18.38 20.35
N VAL A 128 -3.66 17.58 19.38
CA VAL A 128 -3.59 16.12 19.54
C VAL A 128 -2.48 15.80 20.55
N ARG A 129 -2.86 15.12 21.65
CA ARG A 129 -1.99 14.74 22.77
C ARG A 129 -1.73 13.25 22.85
N GLY A 130 -2.39 12.45 22.03
CA GLY A 130 -2.23 11.00 22.07
C GLY A 130 -3.27 10.26 21.24
N VAL A 131 -3.28 8.94 21.40
CA VAL A 131 -4.18 8.01 20.71
C VAL A 131 -4.97 7.17 21.70
N LYS A 132 -6.17 6.76 21.26
CA LYS A 132 -6.99 5.70 21.86
C LYS A 132 -6.96 4.52 20.88
N TYR A 133 -6.71 3.33 21.39
CA TYR A 133 -6.59 2.15 20.53
C TYR A 133 -7.02 0.88 21.22
N GLN A 134 -7.41 -0.10 20.46
CA GLN A 134 -7.72 -1.45 20.90
C GLN A 134 -6.51 -2.35 20.70
N TYR A 135 -6.13 -3.07 21.72
CA TYR A 135 -5.05 -4.05 21.67
C TYR A 135 -5.47 -5.34 22.35
N MET A 136 -5.51 -6.44 21.62
CA MET A 136 -5.90 -7.75 22.14
C MET A 136 -7.25 -7.76 22.89
N GLY A 137 -8.20 -6.95 22.41
CA GLY A 137 -9.54 -6.83 23.02
C GLY A 137 -9.64 -5.82 24.15
N GLU A 138 -8.55 -5.17 24.56
CA GLU A 138 -8.53 -4.14 25.59
C GLU A 138 -8.45 -2.75 24.98
N ASN A 139 -9.18 -1.80 25.57
CA ASN A 139 -9.06 -0.38 25.24
C ASN A 139 -7.86 0.22 25.99
N ARG A 140 -6.99 0.88 25.26
CA ARG A 140 -5.78 1.52 25.78
C ARG A 140 -5.64 2.95 25.29
N THR A 141 -4.86 3.72 26.02
CA THR A 141 -4.50 5.11 25.67
C THR A 141 -2.99 5.29 25.81
N LEU A 142 -2.43 6.11 24.94
CA LEU A 142 -1.02 6.54 25.00
C LEU A 142 -0.94 8.01 24.68
N THR A 143 -0.10 8.71 25.44
CA THR A 143 0.20 10.12 25.23
C THR A 143 1.44 10.31 24.36
N THR A 144 1.43 11.35 23.52
CA THR A 144 2.55 11.65 22.61
C THR A 144 2.61 13.14 22.30
N LYS A 145 3.77 13.60 21.83
CA LYS A 145 3.95 14.96 21.31
C LYS A 145 3.44 15.09 19.88
N ILE A 146 3.60 14.01 19.05
CA ILE A 146 3.26 14.00 17.62
C ILE A 146 2.57 12.69 17.28
N VAL A 147 1.46 12.76 16.54
CA VAL A 147 0.84 11.61 15.87
C VAL A 147 1.06 11.74 14.37
N ILE A 148 1.63 10.71 13.74
CA ILE A 148 1.76 10.62 12.29
C ILE A 148 0.66 9.68 11.75
N ALA A 149 -0.28 10.24 11.00
CA ALA A 149 -1.36 9.49 10.36
C ALA A 149 -0.84 8.88 9.05
N ALA A 150 -0.56 7.56 9.05
CA ALA A 150 -0.11 6.78 7.92
C ALA A 150 -1.06 5.60 7.63
N ASP A 151 -2.34 5.77 7.94
CA ASP A 151 -3.42 4.80 7.95
C ASP A 151 -4.04 4.54 6.55
N GLY A 152 -3.34 4.95 5.50
CA GLY A 152 -3.63 4.61 4.11
C GLY A 152 -4.83 5.37 3.52
N VAL A 153 -5.45 4.76 2.52
CA VAL A 153 -6.53 5.38 1.73
C VAL A 153 -7.77 5.75 2.57
N GLU A 154 -8.01 5.04 3.65
CA GLU A 154 -9.13 5.34 4.56
C GLU A 154 -8.94 6.65 5.32
N SER A 155 -7.69 7.04 5.62
CA SER A 155 -7.29 8.30 6.27
C SER A 155 -8.20 8.70 7.45
N ARG A 156 -8.47 7.73 8.34
CA ARG A 156 -9.40 7.89 9.46
C ARG A 156 -8.80 8.79 10.54
N VAL A 157 -7.51 8.60 10.82
CA VAL A 157 -6.79 9.35 11.87
C VAL A 157 -6.78 10.84 11.56
N GLY A 158 -6.51 11.22 10.29
CA GLY A 158 -6.61 12.61 9.87
C GLY A 158 -8.02 13.19 10.09
N ARG A 159 -9.08 12.43 9.79
CA ARG A 159 -10.47 12.86 10.05
C ARG A 159 -10.77 13.00 11.54
N MET A 160 -10.24 12.11 12.38
CA MET A 160 -10.39 12.23 13.85
C MET A 160 -9.75 13.51 14.39
N ALA A 161 -8.70 14.00 13.71
CA ALA A 161 -8.05 15.29 14.00
C ALA A 161 -8.77 16.49 13.36
N GLY A 162 -9.96 16.32 12.78
CA GLY A 162 -10.72 17.40 12.13
C GLY A 162 -10.29 17.76 10.71
N MET A 163 -9.33 17.03 10.13
CA MET A 163 -8.84 17.28 8.77
C MET A 163 -9.80 16.74 7.70
N ARG A 164 -9.90 17.42 6.58
CA ARG A 164 -10.73 16.96 5.44
C ARG A 164 -9.95 15.99 4.55
N THR A 165 -9.75 14.77 5.03
CA THR A 165 -8.98 13.73 4.32
C THR A 165 -9.83 12.69 3.59
N ALA A 166 -11.17 12.83 3.63
CA ALA A 166 -12.07 11.90 2.92
C ALA A 166 -11.95 12.07 1.40
N THR A 167 -11.61 11.00 0.70
CA THR A 167 -11.59 10.95 -0.76
C THR A 167 -13.02 10.82 -1.30
N LYS A 168 -13.36 11.58 -2.36
CA LYS A 168 -14.67 11.46 -3.02
C LYS A 168 -14.72 10.18 -3.85
N LEU A 169 -15.90 9.56 -3.96
CA LEU A 169 -16.06 8.33 -4.76
C LEU A 169 -15.57 8.47 -6.22
N ARG A 170 -15.72 9.65 -6.82
CA ARG A 170 -15.23 9.91 -8.18
C ARG A 170 -13.70 9.90 -8.32
N ASP A 171 -13.00 10.07 -7.21
CA ASP A 171 -11.55 10.15 -7.11
C ASP A 171 -10.97 8.86 -6.49
N MET A 172 -11.79 7.80 -6.43
CA MET A 172 -11.44 6.47 -5.95
C MET A 172 -11.72 5.45 -7.03
N ASP A 173 -10.94 4.36 -7.02
CA ASP A 173 -11.21 3.17 -7.82
C ASP A 173 -11.53 1.98 -6.92
N SER A 174 -12.47 1.14 -7.38
CA SER A 174 -12.72 -0.17 -6.79
C SER A 174 -11.91 -1.19 -7.56
N GLY A 175 -11.00 -1.88 -6.90
CA GLY A 175 -10.10 -2.85 -7.52
C GLY A 175 -10.33 -4.27 -7.02
N TYR A 176 -10.08 -5.22 -7.89
CA TYR A 176 -9.94 -6.64 -7.56
C TYR A 176 -8.72 -7.22 -8.25
N GLN A 177 -8.03 -8.13 -7.59
CA GLN A 177 -6.85 -8.81 -8.13
C GLN A 177 -6.81 -10.26 -7.66
N ALA A 178 -6.37 -11.14 -8.55
CA ALA A 178 -5.99 -12.50 -8.24
C ALA A 178 -4.53 -12.74 -8.60
N THR A 179 -3.81 -13.52 -7.77
CA THR A 179 -2.53 -14.09 -8.16
C THR A 179 -2.79 -15.46 -8.79
N VAL A 180 -2.39 -15.62 -10.04
CA VAL A 180 -2.61 -16.85 -10.83
C VAL A 180 -1.28 -17.50 -11.17
N GLY A 181 -1.26 -18.81 -11.25
CA GLY A 181 -0.11 -19.62 -11.64
C GLY A 181 -0.30 -20.29 -13.01
N ASN A 182 0.77 -20.88 -13.53
CA ASN A 182 0.83 -21.56 -14.83
C ASN A 182 0.42 -20.65 -16.01
N VAL A 183 0.82 -19.37 -15.94
CA VAL A 183 0.56 -18.41 -17.01
C VAL A 183 1.78 -18.29 -17.92
N ASP A 184 1.54 -18.41 -19.24
CA ASP A 184 2.57 -18.18 -20.26
C ASP A 184 2.61 -16.68 -20.60
N ILE A 185 3.39 -15.94 -19.83
CA ILE A 185 3.59 -14.51 -20.00
C ILE A 185 5.07 -14.14 -19.96
N ASP A 186 5.39 -13.02 -20.56
CA ASP A 186 6.72 -12.43 -20.44
C ASP A 186 6.98 -11.94 -19.01
N GLN A 187 7.94 -12.55 -18.34
CA GLN A 187 8.24 -12.27 -16.92
C GLN A 187 8.99 -10.94 -16.70
N GLU A 188 9.37 -10.23 -17.75
CA GLU A 188 10.00 -8.91 -17.67
C GLU A 188 9.09 -7.78 -18.16
N MET A 189 7.82 -8.07 -18.47
CA MET A 189 6.88 -7.11 -19.04
C MET A 189 5.62 -6.95 -18.21
N ILE A 190 5.30 -5.70 -17.91
CA ILE A 190 3.98 -5.31 -17.40
C ILE A 190 3.05 -5.06 -18.59
N ASP A 191 1.85 -5.61 -18.55
CA ASP A 191 0.83 -5.43 -19.58
C ASP A 191 -0.38 -4.67 -19.00
N PHE A 192 -0.72 -3.53 -19.62
CA PHE A 192 -1.87 -2.71 -19.27
C PHE A 192 -2.92 -2.76 -20.38
N PHE A 193 -4.16 -2.99 -20.00
CA PHE A 193 -5.31 -2.93 -20.90
C PHE A 193 -6.14 -1.70 -20.56
N ILE A 194 -6.24 -0.78 -21.51
CA ILE A 194 -6.90 0.51 -21.35
C ILE A 194 -8.18 0.53 -22.18
N GLY A 195 -9.25 1.01 -21.58
CA GLY A 195 -10.54 1.20 -22.24
C GLY A 195 -11.70 0.60 -21.47
N SER A 196 -12.89 1.17 -21.73
CA SER A 196 -14.11 0.85 -20.98
C SER A 196 -14.63 -0.58 -21.20
N ASN A 197 -14.20 -1.25 -22.28
CA ASN A 197 -14.51 -2.66 -22.52
C ASN A 197 -13.75 -3.61 -21.59
N TRP A 198 -12.60 -3.17 -21.03
CA TRP A 198 -11.83 -3.92 -20.06
C TRP A 198 -12.16 -3.50 -18.63
N ALA A 199 -12.03 -2.19 -18.35
CA ALA A 199 -12.21 -1.62 -17.02
C ALA A 199 -12.79 -0.21 -17.13
N PRO A 200 -14.12 -0.03 -16.93
CA PRO A 200 -14.77 1.26 -17.07
C PRO A 200 -14.20 2.33 -16.13
N GLY A 201 -13.59 3.37 -16.72
CA GLY A 201 -12.95 4.49 -16.01
C GLY A 201 -11.64 4.16 -15.32
N GLY A 202 -11.09 2.95 -15.51
CA GLY A 202 -9.82 2.52 -14.96
C GLY A 202 -9.00 1.73 -15.97
N TYR A 203 -8.28 0.71 -15.51
CA TYR A 203 -7.49 -0.19 -16.36
C TYR A 203 -7.36 -1.59 -15.76
N LEU A 204 -7.05 -2.57 -16.63
CA LEU A 204 -6.68 -3.92 -16.24
C LEU A 204 -5.18 -4.09 -16.37
N TRP A 205 -4.58 -4.89 -15.48
CA TRP A 205 -3.13 -5.16 -15.48
C TRP A 205 -2.82 -6.64 -15.41
N ILE A 206 -1.67 -7.01 -16.00
CA ILE A 206 -0.98 -8.28 -15.78
C ILE A 206 0.43 -7.93 -15.30
N PHE A 207 0.75 -8.26 -14.06
CA PHE A 207 2.06 -8.01 -13.46
C PHE A 207 2.73 -9.34 -13.14
N PRO A 208 3.88 -9.65 -13.77
CA PRO A 208 4.57 -10.92 -13.52
C PRO A 208 5.05 -11.02 -12.07
N LYS A 209 4.97 -12.23 -11.51
CA LYS A 209 5.39 -12.54 -10.15
C LYS A 209 6.54 -13.57 -10.09
N GLY A 210 7.18 -13.85 -11.23
CA GLY A 210 8.17 -14.90 -11.35
C GLY A 210 7.56 -16.30 -11.39
N ASN A 211 8.34 -17.29 -11.84
CA ASN A 211 7.98 -18.71 -11.81
C ASN A 211 6.62 -19.04 -12.47
N GLY A 212 6.29 -18.39 -13.58
CA GLY A 212 5.00 -18.60 -14.27
C GLY A 212 3.79 -18.12 -13.48
N MET A 213 3.96 -17.19 -12.56
CA MET A 213 2.88 -16.54 -11.82
C MET A 213 2.69 -15.09 -12.25
N ALA A 214 1.48 -14.57 -12.08
CA ALA A 214 1.15 -13.17 -12.31
C ALA A 214 0.07 -12.68 -11.34
N ASN A 215 0.12 -11.40 -11.02
CA ASN A 215 -1.00 -10.65 -10.49
C ASN A 215 -1.84 -10.13 -11.67
N ILE A 216 -3.07 -10.57 -11.77
CA ILE A 216 -4.04 -10.11 -12.77
C ILE A 216 -5.19 -9.45 -12.04
N GLY A 217 -5.48 -8.22 -12.42
CA GLY A 217 -6.53 -7.47 -11.77
C GLY A 217 -6.94 -6.25 -12.56
N LEU A 218 -7.99 -5.59 -12.10
CA LEU A 218 -8.45 -4.34 -12.67
C LEU A 218 -9.04 -3.42 -11.60
N GLY A 219 -9.03 -2.12 -11.91
CA GLY A 219 -9.75 -1.11 -11.17
C GLY A 219 -10.85 -0.50 -12.03
N VAL A 220 -11.99 -0.23 -11.42
CA VAL A 220 -13.08 0.54 -12.03
C VAL A 220 -13.29 1.81 -11.25
N ASN A 221 -13.58 2.93 -11.93
CA ASN A 221 -13.82 4.18 -11.24
C ASN A 221 -15.05 4.11 -10.33
N GLY A 222 -14.94 4.70 -9.15
CA GLY A 222 -16.00 4.66 -8.12
C GLY A 222 -17.34 5.23 -8.55
N LYS A 223 -17.39 6.09 -9.59
CA LYS A 223 -18.68 6.56 -10.16
C LYS A 223 -19.46 5.45 -10.82
N VAL A 224 -18.79 4.47 -11.43
CA VAL A 224 -19.40 3.38 -12.20
C VAL A 224 -19.30 2.05 -11.48
N ALA A 225 -18.62 1.97 -10.35
CA ALA A 225 -18.44 0.74 -9.57
C ALA A 225 -19.75 0.12 -9.05
N LYS A 226 -20.85 0.90 -9.00
CA LYS A 226 -22.18 0.39 -8.70
C LYS A 226 -22.78 -0.46 -9.84
N ASP A 227 -22.38 -0.19 -11.08
CA ASP A 227 -22.88 -0.85 -12.30
C ASP A 227 -21.90 -1.91 -12.81
N PHE A 228 -20.63 -1.83 -12.40
CA PHE A 228 -19.54 -2.71 -12.85
C PHE A 228 -18.72 -3.22 -11.66
N SER A 229 -18.82 -4.51 -11.38
CA SER A 229 -18.03 -5.17 -10.34
C SER A 229 -16.62 -5.46 -10.85
N ALA A 230 -15.60 -4.93 -10.16
CA ALA A 230 -14.20 -5.24 -10.46
C ALA A 230 -13.90 -6.74 -10.34
N HIS A 231 -14.52 -7.42 -9.36
CA HIS A 231 -14.46 -8.86 -9.18
C HIS A 231 -14.95 -9.61 -10.44
N ASP A 232 -16.18 -9.32 -10.89
CA ASP A 232 -16.81 -10.04 -11.99
C ASP A 232 -16.09 -9.80 -13.33
N LEU A 233 -15.66 -8.55 -13.56
CA LEU A 233 -14.87 -8.21 -14.74
C LEU A 233 -13.51 -8.92 -14.75
N THR A 234 -12.84 -9.04 -13.60
CA THR A 234 -11.57 -9.78 -13.51
C THR A 234 -11.80 -11.27 -13.76
N HIS A 235 -12.83 -11.88 -13.17
CA HIS A 235 -13.15 -13.29 -13.40
C HIS A 235 -13.58 -13.58 -14.84
N LYS A 236 -14.21 -12.63 -15.52
CA LYS A 236 -14.55 -12.75 -16.95
C LYS A 236 -13.30 -12.71 -17.84
N PHE A 237 -12.26 -12.00 -17.40
CA PHE A 237 -11.00 -11.90 -18.12
C PHE A 237 -10.12 -13.14 -17.94
N LEU A 238 -10.10 -13.74 -16.73
CA LEU A 238 -9.39 -14.99 -16.40
C LEU A 238 -10.00 -16.19 -17.09
#